data_e6429039e0baf0745575baf8dfa27692
#
_entry.id   e6429039e0baf0745575baf8dfa27692
#
_cell.length_a   1.000
_cell.length_b   1.000
_cell.length_c   1.000
_cell.angle_alpha   90.00
_cell.angle_beta   90.00
_cell.angle_gamma   90.00
#
_symmetry.space_group_name_H-M   'P 1'
#
loop_
_entity.id
_entity.type
_entity.pdbx_description
1 polymer ?
#
loop_
_entity_poly.entity_id
_entity_poly.type
_entity_poly.pdbx_seq_one_letter_code
_entity_poly.pdbx_strand_id
1 'polypeptide(L)'
;MAFNQDANEFHWLMDMLESVEVGLVVLDLDFHVQAWNGFMEHHSGITARQIRDKVLFEVFPDIPEAWLTRKVDAVAMLNTRAFTSWEQRPYLFKFRNTRPITGTEEYMFQNLTISPITAPNGEVEKVCLLVYDVTEFASSKRALERANEQLAKLSMTDRLTGLLNRGTWENLVDAEYERFRRYGQATSLVMFDIDHFKPVNDTYGHLAGDEVIRHTAEVTRNNIRQSDSAGRYGGEEFGIILPETDAESARVICERIRE
;
A
#
# COMPACT_ATOMS: atom_id res chain seq x y z
N MET A 1 50.23 19.23 -20.63
CA MET A 1 48.95 19.93 -20.34
C MET A 1 47.75 18.97 -20.28
N ALA A 2 47.68 17.91 -21.08
CA ALA A 2 46.55 16.95 -21.08
C ALA A 2 46.37 16.21 -19.73
N PHE A 3 47.46 15.76 -19.08
CA PHE A 3 47.41 15.04 -17.80
C PHE A 3 46.75 15.78 -16.63
N ASN A 4 46.83 17.13 -16.64
CA ASN A 4 46.22 17.96 -15.59
C ASN A 4 44.72 18.19 -15.81
N GLN A 5 44.27 18.08 -17.06
CA GLN A 5 42.86 18.27 -17.44
C GLN A 5 42.05 16.98 -17.09
N ASP A 6 42.59 15.81 -17.36
CA ASP A 6 41.98 14.53 -17.02
C ASP A 6 41.89 14.35 -15.46
N ALA A 7 42.90 14.79 -14.72
CA ALA A 7 42.90 14.72 -13.26
C ALA A 7 41.86 15.67 -12.62
N ASN A 8 41.67 16.87 -13.21
CA ASN A 8 40.66 17.81 -12.74
C ASN A 8 39.23 17.33 -13.09
N GLU A 9 39.04 16.76 -14.29
CA GLU A 9 37.74 16.16 -14.68
C GLU A 9 37.37 14.98 -13.79
N PHE A 10 38.34 14.14 -13.46
CA PHE A 10 38.10 13.04 -12.53
C PHE A 10 37.78 13.53 -11.12
N HIS A 11 38.44 14.57 -10.64
CA HIS A 11 38.24 15.12 -9.30
C HIS A 11 36.82 15.70 -9.12
N TRP A 12 36.36 16.54 -10.04
CA TRP A 12 35.02 17.09 -9.92
C TRP A 12 33.91 16.05 -10.13
N LEU A 13 34.14 15.00 -10.94
CA LEU A 13 33.23 13.87 -11.04
C LEU A 13 33.08 13.13 -9.71
N MET A 14 34.19 12.93 -8.99
CA MET A 14 34.16 12.32 -7.65
C MET A 14 33.46 13.24 -6.64
N ASP A 15 33.75 14.53 -6.64
CA ASP A 15 33.07 15.50 -5.76
C ASP A 15 31.55 15.54 -6.05
N MET A 16 31.16 15.43 -7.30
CA MET A 16 29.76 15.37 -7.68
C MET A 16 29.09 14.09 -7.17
N LEU A 17 29.72 12.94 -7.28
CA LEU A 17 29.22 11.65 -6.74
C LEU A 17 29.12 11.67 -5.20
N GLU A 18 30.04 12.39 -4.53
CA GLU A 18 30.02 12.57 -3.08
C GLU A 18 28.88 13.50 -2.62
N SER A 19 28.52 14.51 -3.44
CA SER A 19 27.51 15.51 -3.10
C SER A 19 26.06 15.11 -3.43
N VAL A 20 25.83 14.03 -4.17
CA VAL A 20 24.48 13.56 -4.56
C VAL A 20 23.77 12.97 -3.34
N GLU A 21 22.54 13.43 -3.08
CA GLU A 21 21.65 12.88 -2.02
C GLU A 21 21.03 11.52 -2.43
N VAL A 22 21.83 10.65 -3.02
CA VAL A 22 21.47 9.28 -3.39
C VAL A 22 22.60 8.37 -2.97
N GLY A 23 22.28 7.30 -2.28
CA GLY A 23 23.26 6.27 -1.91
C GLY A 23 23.79 5.56 -3.15
N LEU A 24 25.09 5.53 -3.33
CA LEU A 24 25.76 4.83 -4.41
C LEU A 24 26.70 3.78 -3.82
N VAL A 25 26.45 2.52 -4.21
CA VAL A 25 27.25 1.37 -3.82
C VAL A 25 27.63 0.60 -5.08
N VAL A 26 28.91 0.37 -5.32
CA VAL A 26 29.37 -0.54 -6.39
C VAL A 26 29.86 -1.82 -5.74
N LEU A 27 29.36 -2.94 -6.25
CA LEU A 27 29.75 -4.29 -5.81
C LEU A 27 30.35 -5.05 -7.01
N ASP A 28 31.34 -5.91 -6.74
CA ASP A 28 31.65 -6.98 -7.66
C ASP A 28 30.59 -8.11 -7.56
N LEU A 29 30.70 -9.13 -8.38
CA LEU A 29 29.74 -10.23 -8.42
C LEU A 29 29.83 -11.15 -7.20
N ASP A 30 30.92 -11.05 -6.41
CA ASP A 30 31.13 -11.74 -5.13
C ASP A 30 30.71 -10.86 -3.93
N PHE A 31 30.03 -9.72 -4.20
CA PHE A 31 29.51 -8.77 -3.20
C PHE A 31 30.57 -8.01 -2.40
N HIS A 32 31.83 -7.91 -2.88
CA HIS A 32 32.79 -7.00 -2.28
C HIS A 32 32.50 -5.56 -2.68
N VAL A 33 32.50 -4.66 -1.71
CA VAL A 33 32.23 -3.23 -1.91
C VAL A 33 33.42 -2.56 -2.61
N GLN A 34 33.18 -2.04 -3.82
CA GLN A 34 34.18 -1.34 -4.63
C GLN A 34 34.07 0.19 -4.52
N ALA A 35 32.82 0.70 -4.37
CA ALA A 35 32.58 2.11 -4.14
C ALA A 35 31.44 2.31 -3.10
N TRP A 36 31.56 3.42 -2.35
CA TRP A 36 30.67 3.79 -1.27
C TRP A 36 30.72 5.31 -1.13
N ASN A 37 29.67 6.04 -1.49
CA ASN A 37 29.70 7.50 -1.52
C ASN A 37 29.35 8.16 -0.17
N GLY A 38 29.46 9.48 -0.12
CA GLY A 38 29.21 10.28 1.09
C GLY A 38 27.82 10.10 1.70
N PHE A 39 26.76 9.90 0.86
CA PHE A 39 25.43 9.57 1.36
C PHE A 39 25.46 8.29 2.20
N MET A 40 26.08 7.26 1.69
CA MET A 40 26.18 5.97 2.38
C MET A 40 27.06 6.06 3.64
N GLU A 41 28.15 6.83 3.61
CA GLU A 41 28.97 7.11 4.79
C GLU A 41 28.17 7.80 5.90
N HIS A 42 27.42 8.85 5.52
CA HIS A 42 26.64 9.66 6.46
C HIS A 42 25.57 8.81 7.17
N HIS A 43 24.85 7.98 6.43
CA HIS A 43 23.72 7.22 7.00
C HIS A 43 24.13 5.92 7.68
N SER A 44 25.26 5.31 7.28
CA SER A 44 25.77 4.08 7.91
C SER A 44 26.72 4.34 9.07
N GLY A 45 27.38 5.50 9.08
CA GLY A 45 28.50 5.79 9.97
C GLY A 45 29.79 5.04 9.60
N ILE A 46 29.83 4.37 8.42
CA ILE A 46 30.98 3.59 7.95
C ILE A 46 31.60 4.30 6.75
N THR A 47 32.89 4.61 6.83
CA THR A 47 33.58 5.29 5.72
C THR A 47 33.88 4.36 4.57
N ALA A 48 34.01 4.91 3.34
CA ALA A 48 34.39 4.15 2.15
C ALA A 48 35.71 3.36 2.36
N ARG A 49 36.65 3.96 3.09
CA ARG A 49 37.93 3.30 3.42
C ARG A 49 37.75 2.06 4.30
N GLN A 50 36.77 2.10 5.21
CA GLN A 50 36.52 1.00 6.15
C GLN A 50 35.80 -0.16 5.51
N ILE A 51 34.94 0.10 4.51
CA ILE A 51 34.08 -0.93 3.88
C ILE A 51 34.66 -1.47 2.58
N ARG A 52 35.61 -0.77 1.96
CA ARG A 52 36.21 -1.19 0.70
C ARG A 52 36.77 -2.58 0.78
N ASP A 53 36.52 -3.38 -0.27
CA ASP A 53 36.93 -4.77 -0.44
C ASP A 53 36.38 -5.73 0.61
N LYS A 54 35.42 -5.30 1.43
CA LYS A 54 34.67 -6.19 2.35
C LYS A 54 33.42 -6.74 1.69
N VAL A 55 33.04 -7.94 2.08
CA VAL A 55 31.77 -8.54 1.65
C VAL A 55 30.60 -7.77 2.32
N LEU A 56 29.66 -7.30 1.53
CA LEU A 56 28.54 -6.49 1.98
C LEU A 56 27.75 -7.14 3.13
N PHE A 57 27.50 -8.44 3.03
CA PHE A 57 26.71 -9.21 4.01
C PHE A 57 27.40 -9.39 5.37
N GLU A 58 28.74 -9.34 5.39
CA GLU A 58 29.50 -9.38 6.65
C GLU A 58 29.35 -8.06 7.43
N VAL A 59 29.24 -6.93 6.69
CA VAL A 59 29.10 -5.60 7.29
C VAL A 59 27.64 -5.30 7.62
N PHE A 60 26.70 -5.77 6.80
CA PHE A 60 25.26 -5.59 6.95
C PHE A 60 24.54 -6.94 6.98
N PRO A 61 24.58 -7.68 8.09
CA PRO A 61 23.96 -9.00 8.20
C PRO A 61 22.42 -8.97 8.13
N ASP A 62 21.80 -7.80 8.32
CA ASP A 62 20.36 -7.60 8.18
C ASP A 62 19.89 -7.61 6.71
N ILE A 63 20.80 -7.50 5.74
CA ILE A 63 20.47 -7.59 4.32
C ILE A 63 20.14 -9.04 3.97
N PRO A 64 18.95 -9.32 3.39
CA PRO A 64 18.60 -10.68 3.01
C PRO A 64 19.44 -11.15 1.81
N GLU A 65 20.51 -11.87 2.08
CA GLU A 65 21.51 -12.34 1.11
C GLU A 65 20.86 -13.03 -0.09
N ALA A 66 20.04 -14.07 0.15
CA ALA A 66 19.39 -14.82 -0.95
C ALA A 66 18.48 -13.98 -1.86
N TRP A 67 17.90 -12.88 -1.33
CA TRP A 67 17.09 -11.98 -2.12
C TRP A 67 17.96 -11.05 -2.98
N LEU A 68 19.00 -10.45 -2.40
CA LEU A 68 19.88 -9.54 -3.13
C LEU A 68 20.68 -10.29 -4.20
N THR A 69 21.20 -11.48 -3.88
CA THR A 69 21.90 -12.35 -4.83
C THR A 69 21.06 -12.65 -6.04
N ARG A 70 19.82 -13.12 -5.88
CA ARG A 70 18.92 -13.37 -7.03
C ARG A 70 18.67 -12.13 -7.88
N LYS A 71 18.61 -10.94 -7.28
CA LYS A 71 18.43 -9.69 -8.03
C LYS A 71 19.68 -9.31 -8.80
N VAL A 72 20.84 -9.43 -8.19
CA VAL A 72 22.14 -9.16 -8.83
C VAL A 72 22.40 -10.15 -9.96
N ASP A 73 22.18 -11.45 -9.74
CA ASP A 73 22.32 -12.49 -10.77
C ASP A 73 21.43 -12.22 -11.98
N ALA A 74 20.18 -11.84 -11.76
CA ALA A 74 19.25 -11.48 -12.84
C ALA A 74 19.74 -10.24 -13.62
N VAL A 75 20.25 -9.21 -12.93
CA VAL A 75 20.83 -8.02 -13.55
C VAL A 75 22.08 -8.36 -14.36
N ALA A 76 22.96 -9.20 -13.82
CA ALA A 76 24.19 -9.61 -14.48
C ALA A 76 23.88 -10.48 -15.72
N MET A 77 22.97 -11.45 -15.59
CA MET A 77 22.61 -12.38 -16.69
C MET A 77 21.88 -11.66 -17.83
N LEU A 78 20.93 -10.77 -17.52
CA LEU A 78 20.09 -10.11 -18.51
C LEU A 78 20.67 -8.79 -19.00
N ASN A 79 21.73 -8.30 -18.39
CA ASN A 79 22.34 -6.98 -18.63
C ASN A 79 21.27 -5.86 -18.61
N THR A 80 20.33 -5.90 -17.68
CA THR A 80 19.23 -4.95 -17.51
C THR A 80 19.14 -4.43 -16.09
N ARG A 81 18.54 -3.26 -15.92
CA ARG A 81 18.33 -2.68 -14.58
C ARG A 81 17.19 -3.39 -13.85
N ALA A 82 17.34 -3.58 -12.55
CA ALA A 82 16.27 -4.00 -11.65
C ALA A 82 15.88 -2.85 -10.71
N PHE A 83 14.59 -2.72 -10.45
CA PHE A 83 14.03 -1.74 -9.52
C PHE A 83 13.27 -2.45 -8.41
N THR A 84 13.32 -1.91 -7.20
CA THR A 84 12.52 -2.34 -6.06
C THR A 84 12.00 -1.11 -5.33
N SER A 85 10.68 -1.02 -5.18
CA SER A 85 10.05 0.08 -4.43
C SER A 85 10.03 -0.21 -2.93
N TRP A 86 9.93 0.84 -2.12
CA TRP A 86 9.75 0.76 -0.68
C TRP A 86 8.48 -0.02 -0.27
N GLU A 87 7.46 -0.08 -1.12
CA GLU A 87 6.25 -0.87 -0.88
C GLU A 87 6.50 -2.37 -0.94
N GLN A 88 7.40 -2.81 -1.83
CA GLN A 88 7.82 -4.21 -1.94
C GLN A 88 8.79 -4.59 -0.82
N ARG A 89 9.71 -3.67 -0.51
CA ARG A 89 10.69 -3.79 0.55
C ARG A 89 10.99 -2.42 1.14
N PRO A 90 10.66 -2.18 2.42
CA PRO A 90 10.79 -0.85 3.04
C PRO A 90 12.19 -0.24 2.92
N TYR A 91 13.22 -1.06 3.08
CA TYR A 91 14.63 -0.66 2.96
C TYR A 91 15.51 -1.87 2.62
N LEU A 92 16.67 -1.61 2.02
CA LEU A 92 17.77 -2.57 1.90
C LEU A 92 18.73 -2.39 3.09
N PHE A 93 19.14 -1.15 3.34
CA PHE A 93 19.99 -0.77 4.46
C PHE A 93 19.13 -0.21 5.59
N LYS A 94 19.27 -0.74 6.79
CA LYS A 94 18.51 -0.32 7.95
C LYS A 94 19.07 0.97 8.55
N PHE A 95 19.00 2.07 7.76
CA PHE A 95 19.43 3.38 8.18
C PHE A 95 18.38 4.05 9.07
N ARG A 96 18.81 4.67 10.15
CA ARG A 96 17.91 5.48 10.99
C ARG A 96 17.45 6.71 10.23
N ASN A 97 16.19 7.06 10.43
CA ASN A 97 15.68 8.34 9.92
C ASN A 97 16.29 9.50 10.72
N THR A 98 17.09 10.33 10.05
CA THR A 98 17.76 11.48 10.68
C THR A 98 16.98 12.78 10.54
N ARG A 99 15.82 12.79 9.86
CA ARG A 99 14.98 13.96 9.64
C ARG A 99 14.01 14.18 10.81
N PRO A 100 14.22 15.22 11.67
CA PRO A 100 13.45 15.38 12.91
C PRO A 100 11.99 15.83 12.71
N ILE A 101 11.60 16.31 11.53
CA ILE A 101 10.29 16.97 11.30
C ILE A 101 9.20 15.97 10.84
N THR A 102 9.55 14.82 10.27
CA THR A 102 8.59 13.81 9.81
C THR A 102 8.52 12.58 10.73
N GLY A 103 9.11 12.64 11.83
CA GLY A 103 9.48 11.75 12.95
C GLY A 103 8.56 10.62 13.41
N THR A 104 7.68 10.05 12.60
CA THR A 104 6.91 8.85 12.97
C THR A 104 7.60 7.54 12.58
N GLU A 105 8.56 7.59 11.66
CA GLU A 105 9.22 6.40 11.13
C GLU A 105 10.65 6.30 11.69
N GLU A 106 10.98 5.16 12.29
CA GLU A 106 12.29 4.91 12.92
C GLU A 106 13.40 4.77 11.87
N TYR A 107 13.07 4.16 10.73
CA TYR A 107 14.02 3.87 9.65
C TYR A 107 13.66 4.57 8.36
N MET A 108 14.69 4.85 7.54
CA MET A 108 14.59 5.42 6.20
C MET A 108 13.90 4.44 5.25
N PHE A 109 12.83 4.87 4.58
CA PHE A 109 12.27 4.13 3.45
C PHE A 109 13.12 4.33 2.19
N GLN A 110 13.38 3.25 1.47
CA GLN A 110 14.30 3.27 0.34
C GLN A 110 13.66 2.70 -0.93
N ASN A 111 13.86 3.40 -2.05
CA ASN A 111 13.78 2.76 -3.36
C ASN A 111 15.18 2.33 -3.78
N LEU A 112 15.28 1.16 -4.41
CA LEU A 112 16.53 0.59 -4.86
C LEU A 112 16.52 0.39 -6.37
N THR A 113 17.57 0.86 -7.04
CA THR A 113 17.87 0.49 -8.44
C THR A 113 19.19 -0.24 -8.49
N ILE A 114 19.21 -1.40 -9.13
CA ILE A 114 20.45 -2.18 -9.40
C ILE A 114 20.73 -2.07 -10.89
N SER A 115 21.90 -1.56 -11.25
CA SER A 115 22.31 -1.37 -12.64
C SER A 115 23.59 -2.16 -12.91
N PRO A 116 23.70 -2.85 -14.05
CA PRO A 116 24.94 -3.50 -14.43
C PRO A 116 26.02 -2.48 -14.80
N ILE A 117 27.27 -2.78 -14.49
CA ILE A 117 28.46 -2.09 -14.98
C ILE A 117 29.22 -3.09 -15.84
N THR A 118 29.34 -2.76 -17.12
CA THR A 118 29.98 -3.63 -18.12
C THR A 118 31.45 -3.28 -18.32
N ALA A 119 32.28 -4.29 -18.45
CA ALA A 119 33.66 -4.16 -18.92
C ALA A 119 33.72 -3.84 -20.41
N PRO A 120 34.89 -3.42 -20.97
CA PRO A 120 35.04 -3.13 -22.39
C PRO A 120 34.74 -4.32 -23.33
N ASN A 121 34.78 -5.55 -22.84
CA ASN A 121 34.42 -6.77 -23.58
C ASN A 121 32.89 -6.99 -23.62
N GLY A 122 32.08 -6.14 -22.97
CA GLY A 122 30.61 -6.24 -22.90
C GLY A 122 30.07 -7.14 -21.81
N GLU A 123 30.91 -7.81 -21.04
CA GLU A 123 30.47 -8.62 -19.90
C GLU A 123 30.19 -7.75 -18.67
N VAL A 124 29.20 -8.14 -17.87
CA VAL A 124 28.91 -7.46 -16.61
C VAL A 124 29.96 -7.89 -15.59
N GLU A 125 30.72 -6.94 -15.10
CA GLU A 125 31.82 -7.17 -14.15
C GLU A 125 31.44 -6.72 -12.72
N LYS A 126 30.56 -5.71 -12.63
CA LYS A 126 30.14 -5.12 -11.36
C LYS A 126 28.67 -4.70 -11.46
N VAL A 127 28.07 -4.43 -10.32
CA VAL A 127 26.73 -3.82 -10.23
C VAL A 127 26.79 -2.54 -9.42
N CYS A 128 25.99 -1.55 -9.81
CA CYS A 128 25.79 -0.33 -9.05
C CYS A 128 24.40 -0.35 -8.41
N LEU A 129 24.35 -0.22 -7.09
CA LEU A 129 23.14 -0.04 -6.32
C LEU A 129 22.94 1.46 -6.09
N LEU A 130 21.80 1.98 -6.51
CA LEU A 130 21.35 3.34 -6.21
C LEU A 130 20.24 3.27 -5.17
N VAL A 131 20.47 3.91 -4.03
CA VAL A 131 19.60 3.92 -2.86
C VAL A 131 18.98 5.31 -2.72
N TYR A 132 17.69 5.43 -2.95
CA TYR A 132 16.95 6.68 -2.86
C TYR A 132 16.21 6.77 -1.52
N ASP A 133 16.44 7.84 -0.76
CA ASP A 133 15.61 8.16 0.41
C ASP A 133 14.23 8.65 -0.06
N VAL A 134 13.21 7.87 0.20
CA VAL A 134 11.81 8.19 -0.11
C VAL A 134 10.95 8.28 1.15
N THR A 135 11.57 8.52 2.32
CA THR A 135 10.91 8.52 3.62
C THR A 135 9.80 9.55 3.71
N GLU A 136 10.04 10.78 3.21
CA GLU A 136 9.03 11.83 3.22
C GLU A 136 7.80 11.47 2.36
N PHE A 137 8.05 10.95 1.17
CA PHE A 137 6.99 10.48 0.27
C PHE A 137 6.21 9.31 0.89
N ALA A 138 6.91 8.31 1.43
CA ALA A 138 6.31 7.14 2.04
C ALA A 138 5.46 7.52 3.28
N SER A 139 5.98 8.40 4.15
CA SER A 139 5.29 8.89 5.33
C SER A 139 4.03 9.68 4.96
N SER A 140 4.13 10.58 3.97
CA SER A 140 2.99 11.36 3.47
C SER A 140 1.90 10.48 2.87
N LYS A 141 2.29 9.49 2.05
CA LYS A 141 1.34 8.52 1.47
C LYS A 141 0.61 7.73 2.55
N ARG A 142 1.34 7.18 3.53
CA ARG A 142 0.76 6.45 4.67
C ARG A 142 -0.16 7.32 5.54
N ALA A 143 0.22 8.59 5.77
CA ALA A 143 -0.62 9.52 6.51
C ALA A 143 -1.94 9.80 5.78
N LEU A 144 -1.90 9.99 4.46
CA LEU A 144 -3.09 10.17 3.62
C LEU A 144 -3.98 8.92 3.62
N GLU A 145 -3.41 7.74 3.49
CA GLU A 145 -4.15 6.48 3.55
C GLU A 145 -4.87 6.31 4.89
N ARG A 146 -4.16 6.55 6.02
CA ARG A 146 -4.76 6.52 7.37
C ARG A 146 -5.89 7.55 7.54
N ALA A 147 -5.69 8.78 7.04
CA ALA A 147 -6.73 9.82 7.08
C ALA A 147 -7.96 9.41 6.25
N ASN A 148 -7.77 8.83 5.08
CA ASN A 148 -8.87 8.32 4.25
C ASN A 148 -9.61 7.15 4.90
N GLU A 149 -8.91 6.24 5.58
CA GLU A 149 -9.52 5.16 6.34
C GLU A 149 -10.33 5.69 7.53
N GLN A 150 -9.82 6.71 8.24
CA GLN A 150 -10.56 7.36 9.32
C GLN A 150 -11.81 8.07 8.81
N LEU A 151 -11.72 8.79 7.69
CA LEU A 151 -12.88 9.42 7.05
C LEU A 151 -13.91 8.37 6.59
N ALA A 152 -13.47 7.24 6.07
CA ALA A 152 -14.36 6.14 5.70
C ALA A 152 -15.06 5.52 6.91
N LYS A 153 -14.37 5.40 8.06
CA LYS A 153 -14.98 4.94 9.34
C LYS A 153 -15.97 5.95 9.91
N LEU A 154 -15.73 7.26 9.72
CA LEU A 154 -16.65 8.31 10.16
C LEU A 154 -17.87 8.46 9.23
N SER A 155 -17.82 7.94 8.01
CA SER A 155 -18.97 7.92 7.10
C SER A 155 -19.99 6.89 7.60
N MET A 156 -21.19 7.33 7.95
CA MET A 156 -22.29 6.45 8.38
C MET A 156 -22.96 5.71 7.22
N THR A 157 -22.69 6.13 5.99
CA THR A 157 -23.36 5.63 4.78
C THR A 157 -22.40 4.97 3.81
N ASP A 158 -22.91 4.01 3.05
CA ASP A 158 -22.24 3.43 1.87
C ASP A 158 -22.22 4.45 0.72
N ARG A 159 -21.06 4.67 0.12
CA ARG A 159 -20.86 5.69 -0.91
C ARG A 159 -21.61 5.42 -2.22
N LEU A 160 -21.82 4.16 -2.55
CA LEU A 160 -22.48 3.77 -3.79
C LEU A 160 -24.00 3.92 -3.70
N THR A 161 -24.56 3.52 -2.56
CA THR A 161 -25.99 3.39 -2.35
C THR A 161 -26.61 4.53 -1.53
N GLY A 162 -25.81 5.22 -0.71
CA GLY A 162 -26.30 6.19 0.26
C GLY A 162 -27.13 5.58 1.41
N LEU A 163 -27.24 4.25 1.48
CA LEU A 163 -27.77 3.53 2.65
C LEU A 163 -26.73 3.51 3.76
N LEU A 164 -27.09 3.01 4.95
CA LEU A 164 -26.11 2.78 6.00
C LEU A 164 -25.01 1.83 5.53
N ASN A 165 -23.77 2.10 5.90
CA ASN A 165 -22.72 1.14 5.71
C ASN A 165 -22.86 -0.01 6.72
N ARG A 166 -22.18 -1.13 6.45
CA ARG A 166 -22.22 -2.33 7.29
C ARG A 166 -21.99 -2.03 8.77
N GLY A 167 -20.92 -1.29 9.12
CA GLY A 167 -20.59 -1.02 10.51
C GLY A 167 -21.65 -0.19 11.26
N THR A 168 -22.23 0.80 10.58
CA THR A 168 -23.32 1.59 11.14
C THR A 168 -24.59 0.76 11.30
N TRP A 169 -24.90 -0.08 10.32
CA TRP A 169 -26.06 -0.96 10.37
C TRP A 169 -25.92 -2.00 11.50
N GLU A 170 -24.77 -2.66 11.67
CA GLU A 170 -24.51 -3.60 12.78
C GLU A 170 -24.68 -2.92 14.15
N ASN A 171 -24.17 -1.69 14.33
CA ASN A 171 -24.36 -0.94 15.57
C ASN A 171 -25.85 -0.65 15.86
N LEU A 172 -26.64 -0.38 14.83
CA LEU A 172 -28.10 -0.18 15.00
C LEU A 172 -28.82 -1.48 15.34
N VAL A 173 -28.39 -2.63 14.81
CA VAL A 173 -28.92 -3.96 15.20
C VAL A 173 -28.69 -4.17 16.68
N ASP A 174 -27.48 -3.93 17.18
CA ASP A 174 -27.16 -4.07 18.60
C ASP A 174 -28.03 -3.14 19.48
N ALA A 175 -28.22 -1.90 19.06
CA ALA A 175 -29.07 -0.94 19.75
C ALA A 175 -30.55 -1.38 19.80
N GLU A 176 -31.09 -1.89 18.67
CA GLU A 176 -32.46 -2.41 18.62
C GLU A 176 -32.62 -3.71 19.41
N TYR A 177 -31.60 -4.56 19.45
CA TYR A 177 -31.60 -5.74 20.33
C TYR A 177 -31.68 -5.37 21.81
N GLU A 178 -30.91 -4.38 22.27
CA GLU A 178 -31.01 -3.87 23.66
C GLU A 178 -32.34 -3.21 23.92
N ARG A 179 -32.97 -2.55 22.96
CA ARG A 179 -34.31 -1.99 23.03
C ARG A 179 -35.36 -3.10 23.17
N PHE A 180 -35.29 -4.13 22.35
CA PHE A 180 -36.15 -5.32 22.44
C PHE A 180 -36.03 -5.98 23.83
N ARG A 181 -34.81 -6.18 24.34
CA ARG A 181 -34.60 -6.75 25.70
C ARG A 181 -35.26 -5.93 26.80
N ARG A 182 -35.31 -4.61 26.66
CA ARG A 182 -35.86 -3.70 27.67
C ARG A 182 -37.37 -3.58 27.60
N TYR A 183 -37.92 -3.49 26.42
CA TYR A 183 -39.32 -3.13 26.21
C TYR A 183 -40.19 -4.26 25.66
N GLY A 184 -39.60 -5.33 25.13
CA GLY A 184 -40.33 -6.51 24.60
C GLY A 184 -41.07 -6.25 23.30
N GLN A 185 -40.83 -5.11 22.63
CA GLN A 185 -41.47 -4.79 21.35
C GLN A 185 -40.81 -5.58 20.22
N ALA A 186 -41.62 -6.20 19.38
CA ALA A 186 -41.10 -7.01 18.26
C ALA A 186 -40.28 -6.16 17.29
N THR A 187 -39.13 -6.67 16.89
CA THR A 187 -38.28 -6.07 15.85
C THR A 187 -37.91 -7.16 14.86
N SER A 188 -38.06 -6.89 13.57
CA SER A 188 -37.65 -7.82 12.51
C SER A 188 -36.38 -7.34 11.85
N LEU A 189 -35.49 -8.32 11.58
CA LEU A 189 -34.29 -8.11 10.77
C LEU A 189 -34.46 -8.85 9.46
N VAL A 190 -34.21 -8.18 8.35
CA VAL A 190 -34.27 -8.74 7.01
C VAL A 190 -32.87 -8.68 6.41
N MET A 191 -32.42 -9.81 5.85
CA MET A 191 -31.22 -9.88 5.03
C MET A 191 -31.61 -10.42 3.67
N PHE A 192 -31.12 -9.79 2.62
CA PHE A 192 -31.34 -10.24 1.24
C PHE A 192 -30.14 -9.91 0.35
N ASP A 193 -30.04 -10.58 -0.78
CA ASP A 193 -29.04 -10.32 -1.81
C ASP A 193 -29.71 -10.19 -3.20
N ILE A 194 -28.92 -9.75 -4.18
CA ILE A 194 -29.40 -9.60 -5.56
C ILE A 194 -29.19 -10.91 -6.31
N ASP A 195 -30.27 -11.56 -6.70
CA ASP A 195 -30.23 -12.78 -7.48
C ASP A 195 -29.46 -12.58 -8.80
N HIS A 196 -28.59 -13.53 -9.11
CA HIS A 196 -27.81 -13.54 -10.35
C HIS A 196 -26.92 -12.31 -10.59
N PHE A 197 -26.46 -11.63 -9.53
CA PHE A 197 -25.65 -10.43 -9.64
C PHE A 197 -24.32 -10.65 -10.38
N LYS A 198 -23.63 -11.76 -10.07
CA LYS A 198 -22.38 -12.13 -10.76
C LYS A 198 -22.53 -12.23 -12.29
N PRO A 199 -23.53 -12.95 -12.84
CA PRO A 199 -23.82 -12.93 -14.27
C PRO A 199 -24.03 -11.54 -14.88
N VAL A 200 -24.62 -10.59 -14.15
CA VAL A 200 -24.77 -9.21 -14.61
C VAL A 200 -23.40 -8.54 -14.78
N ASN A 201 -22.54 -8.67 -13.79
CA ASN A 201 -21.17 -8.15 -13.86
C ASN A 201 -20.36 -8.78 -14.99
N ASP A 202 -20.45 -10.10 -15.14
CA ASP A 202 -19.68 -10.84 -16.15
C ASP A 202 -20.15 -10.50 -17.59
N THR A 203 -21.42 -10.17 -17.77
CA THR A 203 -22.00 -9.85 -19.09
C THR A 203 -21.91 -8.39 -19.46
N TYR A 204 -22.20 -7.48 -18.51
CA TYR A 204 -22.37 -6.05 -18.77
C TYR A 204 -21.30 -5.16 -18.11
N GLY A 205 -20.40 -5.76 -17.33
CA GLY A 205 -19.33 -5.08 -16.64
C GLY A 205 -19.74 -4.48 -15.28
N HIS A 206 -18.74 -4.13 -14.47
CA HIS A 206 -18.95 -3.64 -13.10
C HIS A 206 -19.77 -2.34 -13.01
N LEU A 207 -19.73 -1.47 -14.03
CA LEU A 207 -20.54 -0.27 -14.03
C LEU A 207 -22.05 -0.58 -14.08
N ALA A 208 -22.44 -1.60 -14.84
CA ALA A 208 -23.83 -2.05 -14.87
C ALA A 208 -24.24 -2.68 -13.54
N GLY A 209 -23.34 -3.47 -12.91
CA GLY A 209 -23.56 -3.99 -11.57
C GLY A 209 -23.74 -2.88 -10.52
N ASP A 210 -22.94 -1.82 -10.59
CA ASP A 210 -23.11 -0.65 -9.70
C ASP A 210 -24.48 0.03 -9.86
N GLU A 211 -25.01 0.11 -11.10
CA GLU A 211 -26.35 0.63 -11.33
C GLU A 211 -27.43 -0.27 -10.73
N VAL A 212 -27.31 -1.58 -10.86
CA VAL A 212 -28.24 -2.54 -10.23
C VAL A 212 -28.22 -2.37 -8.70
N ILE A 213 -27.02 -2.24 -8.09
CA ILE A 213 -26.88 -2.01 -6.64
C ILE A 213 -27.56 -0.67 -6.24
N ARG A 214 -27.35 0.41 -6.99
CA ARG A 214 -28.00 1.73 -6.73
C ARG A 214 -29.51 1.63 -6.82
N HIS A 215 -30.01 0.96 -7.86
CA HIS A 215 -31.44 0.77 -8.05
C HIS A 215 -32.07 -0.04 -6.92
N THR A 216 -31.44 -1.16 -6.53
CA THR A 216 -31.89 -1.96 -5.38
C THR A 216 -31.95 -1.17 -4.09
N ALA A 217 -30.96 -0.31 -3.85
CA ALA A 217 -30.95 0.59 -2.70
C ALA A 217 -32.08 1.62 -2.74
N GLU A 218 -32.38 2.17 -3.92
CA GLU A 218 -33.49 3.10 -4.13
C GLU A 218 -34.85 2.42 -3.91
N VAL A 219 -35.06 1.24 -4.50
CA VAL A 219 -36.27 0.43 -4.25
C VAL A 219 -36.42 0.13 -2.77
N THR A 220 -35.36 -0.28 -2.09
CA THR A 220 -35.38 -0.55 -0.65
C THR A 220 -35.80 0.68 0.13
N ARG A 221 -35.16 1.84 -0.12
CA ARG A 221 -35.46 3.10 0.57
C ARG A 221 -36.89 3.56 0.36
N ASN A 222 -37.44 3.39 -0.83
CA ASN A 222 -38.80 3.81 -1.16
C ASN A 222 -39.89 2.90 -0.57
N ASN A 223 -39.53 1.70 -0.15
CA ASN A 223 -40.44 0.69 0.40
C ASN A 223 -40.41 0.51 1.91
N ILE A 224 -39.54 1.25 2.60
CA ILE A 224 -39.44 1.24 4.08
C ILE A 224 -39.92 2.58 4.68
N ARG A 225 -40.25 2.57 5.96
CA ARG A 225 -40.69 3.75 6.71
C ARG A 225 -39.48 4.58 7.18
N GLN A 226 -39.73 5.81 7.61
CA GLN A 226 -38.68 6.66 8.18
C GLN A 226 -38.10 6.11 9.49
N SER A 227 -38.88 5.28 10.23
CA SER A 227 -38.45 4.57 11.44
C SER A 227 -37.52 3.40 11.14
N ASP A 228 -37.55 2.88 9.92
CA ASP A 228 -36.83 1.70 9.50
C ASP A 228 -35.42 2.10 9.03
N SER A 229 -34.49 1.19 9.12
CA SER A 229 -33.09 1.45 8.74
C SER A 229 -32.61 0.40 7.75
N ALA A 230 -32.15 0.85 6.57
CA ALA A 230 -31.55 -0.03 5.58
C ALA A 230 -30.06 0.24 5.43
N GLY A 231 -29.28 -0.82 5.24
CA GLY A 231 -27.84 -0.78 5.05
C GLY A 231 -27.37 -1.73 3.96
N ARG A 232 -26.24 -1.41 3.34
CA ARG A 232 -25.50 -2.32 2.48
C ARG A 232 -24.54 -3.12 3.33
N TYR A 233 -24.77 -4.43 3.42
CA TYR A 233 -24.01 -5.32 4.29
C TYR A 233 -22.74 -5.86 3.61
N GLY A 234 -22.82 -6.14 2.31
CA GLY A 234 -21.72 -6.67 1.49
C GLY A 234 -21.76 -6.13 0.06
N GLY A 235 -21.12 -6.85 -0.86
CA GLY A 235 -21.07 -6.47 -2.26
C GLY A 235 -22.46 -6.26 -2.88
N GLU A 236 -23.30 -7.29 -2.81
CA GLU A 236 -24.68 -7.35 -3.32
C GLU A 236 -25.70 -7.62 -2.20
N GLU A 237 -25.25 -7.62 -0.94
CA GLU A 237 -26.05 -7.96 0.23
C GLU A 237 -26.56 -6.71 0.94
N PHE A 238 -27.82 -6.74 1.36
CA PHE A 238 -28.53 -5.67 2.04
C PHE A 238 -29.15 -6.16 3.33
N GLY A 239 -29.24 -5.25 4.31
CA GLY A 239 -29.90 -5.50 5.57
C GLY A 239 -30.94 -4.42 5.90
N ILE A 240 -32.08 -4.81 6.46
CA ILE A 240 -33.10 -3.88 6.91
C ILE A 240 -33.45 -4.18 8.37
N ILE A 241 -33.56 -3.13 9.18
CA ILE A 241 -34.03 -3.17 10.56
C ILE A 241 -35.44 -2.58 10.56
N LEU A 242 -36.42 -3.33 11.03
CA LEU A 242 -37.84 -2.96 11.10
C LEU A 242 -38.28 -2.95 12.56
N PRO A 243 -38.12 -1.82 13.27
CA PRO A 243 -38.61 -1.69 14.65
C PRO A 243 -40.12 -1.84 14.73
N GLU A 244 -40.61 -2.37 15.85
CA GLU A 244 -42.04 -2.55 16.14
C GLU A 244 -42.82 -3.29 15.02
N THR A 245 -42.13 -4.25 14.38
CA THR A 245 -42.66 -4.99 13.25
C THR A 245 -42.47 -6.49 13.49
N ASP A 246 -43.55 -7.25 13.39
CA ASP A 246 -43.54 -8.71 13.48
C ASP A 246 -43.11 -9.36 12.17
N ALA A 247 -42.86 -10.67 12.18
CA ALA A 247 -42.38 -11.41 11.04
C ALA A 247 -43.36 -11.41 9.83
N GLU A 248 -44.67 -11.39 10.10
CA GLU A 248 -45.68 -11.40 9.03
C GLU A 248 -45.76 -10.05 8.32
N SER A 249 -45.73 -8.96 9.08
CA SER A 249 -45.62 -7.60 8.55
C SER A 249 -44.30 -7.36 7.81
N ALA A 250 -43.19 -7.90 8.33
CA ALA A 250 -41.89 -7.82 7.64
C ALA A 250 -41.93 -8.56 6.30
N ARG A 251 -42.61 -9.70 6.20
CA ARG A 251 -42.76 -10.44 4.94
C ARG A 251 -43.44 -9.62 3.86
N VAL A 252 -44.46 -8.85 4.22
CA VAL A 252 -45.16 -7.95 3.26
C VAL A 252 -44.20 -6.90 2.69
N ILE A 253 -43.30 -6.36 3.51
CA ILE A 253 -42.28 -5.39 3.07
C ILE A 253 -41.29 -6.08 2.15
N CYS A 254 -40.82 -7.28 2.49
CA CYS A 254 -39.91 -8.05 1.64
C CYS A 254 -40.49 -8.33 0.25
N GLU A 255 -41.76 -8.78 0.16
CA GLU A 255 -42.40 -9.04 -1.14
C GLU A 255 -42.51 -7.76 -1.98
N ARG A 256 -42.84 -6.63 -1.36
CA ARG A 256 -42.91 -5.32 -2.04
C ARG A 256 -41.55 -4.84 -2.56
N ILE A 257 -40.45 -5.18 -1.88
CA ILE A 257 -39.09 -4.86 -2.34
C ILE A 257 -38.68 -5.80 -3.49
N ARG A 258 -39.15 -7.06 -3.46
CA ARG A 258 -38.85 -8.08 -4.47
C ARG A 258 -39.55 -7.82 -5.82
N GLU A 259 -40.74 -7.24 -5.84
CA GLU A 259 -41.51 -6.87 -7.04
C GLU A 259 -40.87 -5.69 -7.81
#